data_a2a7b73661e1f7c243f4b894159a805c
#
_entry.id   a2a7b73661e1f7c243f4b894159a805c
#
_cell.length_a   1.000
_cell.length_b   1.000
_cell.length_c   1.000
_cell.angle_alpha   90.00
_cell.angle_beta   90.00
_cell.angle_gamma   90.00
#
_symmetry.space_group_name_H-M   'P 1'
#
loop_
_entity.id
_entity.type
_entity.pdbx_description
1 polymer ?
#
loop_
_entity_poly.entity_id
_entity_poly.type
_entity_poly.pdbx_seq_one_letter_code
_entity_poly.pdbx_strand_id
1 'polypeptide(L)' 'MSSESHTVKAVFTFKDGGGKDKFVEFCNSENGLIVTRAWEGCQSIECYESSENSLQVVIWQKWNSKQNHESYVKHR' A
#
# COMPACT_ATOMS: atom_id res chain seq x y z
N MET A 1 -4.01 -1.01 -26.38
CA MET A 1 -3.88 -1.03 -25.84
C MET A 1 -3.62 -1.33 -24.85
N SER A 2 -3.49 -1.39 -24.72
CA SER A 2 -3.41 -1.98 -23.68
C SER A 2 -3.09 -1.29 -22.55
N SER A 3 -3.91 -1.06 -21.76
CA SER A 3 -3.68 -0.52 -20.58
C SER A 3 -3.04 -1.51 -19.75
N GLU A 4 -1.85 -1.32 -19.48
CA GLU A 4 -1.15 -2.18 -18.67
C GLU A 4 -1.31 -1.78 -17.27
N SER A 5 -2.11 -2.46 -16.52
CA SER A 5 -2.19 -2.28 -15.08
C SER A 5 -0.90 -2.77 -14.45
N HIS A 6 -0.40 -2.02 -13.50
CA HIS A 6 0.79 -2.38 -12.75
C HIS A 6 0.37 -2.71 -11.32
N THR A 7 0.52 -3.95 -10.92
CA THR A 7 0.14 -4.40 -9.58
C THR A 7 1.39 -4.57 -8.72
N VAL A 8 1.35 -3.99 -7.52
CA VAL A 8 2.46 -4.05 -6.59
C VAL A 8 1.99 -4.71 -5.29
N LYS A 9 2.78 -5.64 -4.79
CA LYS A 9 2.54 -6.25 -3.50
C LYS A 9 3.71 -5.88 -2.60
N ALA A 10 3.41 -5.24 -1.48
CA ALA A 10 4.43 -4.89 -0.49
C ALA A 10 4.14 -5.65 0.80
N VAL A 11 5.14 -6.32 1.35
CA VAL A 11 5.00 -7.08 2.58
C VAL A 11 5.88 -6.43 3.63
N PHE A 12 5.29 -6.09 4.76
CA PHE A 12 6.00 -5.48 5.88
C PHE A 12 5.95 -6.41 7.08
N THR A 13 7.10 -6.73 7.64
CA THR A 13 7.18 -7.57 8.83
C THR A 13 7.69 -6.72 9.97
N PHE A 14 6.99 -6.74 11.09
CA PHE A 14 7.29 -5.92 12.24
C PHE A 14 7.92 -6.75 13.36
N LYS A 15 8.68 -6.09 14.23
CA LYS A 15 9.33 -6.78 15.34
C LYS A 15 8.35 -7.16 16.42
N ASP A 16 7.29 -6.37 16.57
CA ASP A 16 6.30 -6.62 17.63
C ASP A 16 4.93 -6.11 17.19
N GLY A 17 3.90 -6.50 17.93
CA GLY A 17 2.53 -6.13 17.60
C GLY A 17 2.26 -4.65 17.74
N GLY A 18 2.96 -3.96 18.63
CA GLY A 18 2.76 -2.52 18.82
C GLY A 18 3.15 -1.73 17.58
N GLY A 19 4.27 -2.09 16.96
CA GLY A 19 4.69 -1.45 15.72
C GLY A 19 3.74 -1.73 14.58
N LYS A 20 3.27 -2.98 14.48
CA LYS A 20 2.32 -3.36 13.46
C LYS A 20 1.01 -2.58 13.63
N ASP A 21 0.49 -2.51 14.87
CA ASP A 21 -0.77 -1.85 15.13
C ASP A 21 -0.70 -0.36 14.78
N LYS A 22 0.42 0.28 15.08
CA LYS A 22 0.61 1.69 14.72
C LYS A 22 0.62 1.88 13.22
N PHE A 23 1.24 0.95 12.49
CA PHE A 23 1.28 1.04 11.04
C PHE A 23 -0.13 0.87 10.44
N VAL A 24 -0.89 -0.11 10.92
CA VAL A 24 -2.25 -0.33 10.44
C VAL A 24 -3.13 0.89 10.76
N GLU A 25 -2.97 1.45 11.95
CA GLU A 25 -3.71 2.65 12.32
C GLU A 25 -3.36 3.82 11.39
N PHE A 26 -2.07 3.99 11.07
CA PHE A 26 -1.66 5.02 10.14
C PHE A 26 -2.27 4.79 8.76
N CYS A 27 -2.28 3.56 8.26
CA CYS A 27 -2.85 3.25 6.96
C CYS A 27 -4.32 3.62 6.87
N ASN A 28 -5.04 3.51 7.99
CA ASN A 28 -6.47 3.83 8.03
C ASN A 28 -6.75 5.28 8.42
N SER A 29 -5.71 6.08 8.64
CA SER A 29 -5.86 7.47 9.02
C SER A 29 -6.01 8.35 7.79
N GLU A 30 -6.28 9.64 8.02
CA GLU A 30 -6.44 10.62 6.94
C GLU A 30 -5.17 10.80 6.12
N ASN A 31 -4.01 10.50 6.71
CA ASN A 31 -2.72 10.66 6.03
C ASN A 31 -2.18 9.35 5.46
N GLY A 32 -2.95 8.29 5.55
CA GLY A 32 -2.51 6.96 5.10
C GLY A 32 -2.96 6.62 3.70
N LEU A 33 -3.67 5.49 3.55
CA LEU A 33 -4.04 4.99 2.23
C LEU A 33 -5.00 5.90 1.47
N ILE A 34 -5.75 6.74 2.17
CA ILE A 34 -6.66 7.68 1.51
C ILE A 34 -5.87 8.63 0.62
N VAL A 35 -4.73 9.11 1.10
CA VAL A 35 -3.87 9.99 0.31
C VAL A 35 -3.35 9.25 -0.93
N THR A 36 -2.94 8.00 -0.76
CA THR A 36 -2.44 7.21 -1.86
C THR A 36 -3.55 6.93 -2.89
N ARG A 37 -4.76 6.65 -2.43
CA ARG A 37 -5.88 6.39 -3.34
C ARG A 37 -6.21 7.58 -4.22
N ALA A 38 -5.95 8.78 -3.73
CA ALA A 38 -6.19 9.99 -4.49
C ALA A 38 -5.03 10.35 -5.41
N TRP A 39 -3.94 9.60 -5.35
CA TRP A 39 -2.77 9.89 -6.17
C TRP A 39 -3.03 9.55 -7.63
N GLU A 40 -2.48 10.37 -8.51
CA GLU A 40 -2.67 10.18 -9.93
C GLU A 40 -2.22 8.78 -10.37
N GLY A 41 -3.09 8.05 -11.03
CA GLY A 41 -2.77 6.73 -11.55
C GLY A 41 -3.04 5.60 -10.59
N CYS A 42 -3.35 5.90 -9.33
CA CYS A 42 -3.68 4.84 -8.37
C CYS A 42 -5.11 4.36 -8.59
N GLN A 43 -5.26 3.10 -8.97
CA GLN A 43 -6.57 2.51 -9.20
C GLN A 43 -7.14 1.91 -7.93
N SER A 44 -6.28 1.30 -7.10
CA SER A 44 -6.70 0.76 -5.82
C SER A 44 -5.50 0.54 -4.93
N ILE A 45 -5.72 0.60 -3.63
CA ILE A 45 -4.70 0.24 -2.65
C ILE A 45 -5.45 -0.30 -1.44
N GLU A 46 -5.03 -1.47 -0.96
CA GLU A 46 -5.65 -2.14 0.16
C GLU A 46 -4.59 -2.66 1.11
N CYS A 47 -4.89 -2.60 2.39
CA CYS A 47 -4.00 -3.08 3.44
C CYS A 47 -4.65 -4.30 4.08
N TYR A 48 -3.92 -5.39 4.16
CA TYR A 48 -4.41 -6.63 4.75
C TYR A 48 -3.44 -7.11 5.81
N GLU A 49 -3.99 -7.63 6.91
CA GLU A 49 -3.17 -8.29 7.92
C GLU A 49 -3.03 -9.75 7.54
N SER A 50 -1.83 -10.28 7.66
CA SER A 50 -1.58 -11.66 7.30
C SER A 50 -2.27 -12.61 8.30
N SER A 51 -2.93 -13.63 7.78
CA SER A 51 -3.54 -14.65 8.63
C SER A 51 -2.51 -15.67 9.09
N GLU A 52 -1.37 -15.74 8.43
CA GLU A 52 -0.33 -16.71 8.75
C GLU A 52 0.72 -16.16 9.70
N ASN A 53 0.93 -14.86 9.69
CA ASN A 53 1.94 -14.23 10.53
C ASN A 53 1.35 -12.96 11.12
N SER A 54 1.12 -12.97 12.43
CA SER A 54 0.47 -11.85 13.11
C SER A 54 1.28 -10.56 13.11
N LEU A 55 2.54 -10.62 12.71
CA LEU A 55 3.41 -9.44 12.64
C LEU A 55 3.61 -8.94 11.21
N GLN A 56 2.86 -9.47 10.26
CA GLN A 56 2.97 -9.06 8.87
C GLN A 56 1.75 -8.31 8.38
N VAL A 57 2.01 -7.30 7.56
CA VAL A 57 0.97 -6.54 6.87
C VAL A 57 1.30 -6.56 5.39
N VAL A 58 0.29 -6.82 4.57
CA VAL A 58 0.46 -6.88 3.12
C VAL A 58 -0.34 -5.74 2.50
N ILE A 59 0.31 -4.96 1.65
CA ILE A 59 -0.36 -3.89 0.92
C ILE A 59 -0.36 -4.23 -0.56
N TRP A 60 -1.56 -4.32 -1.13
CA TRP A 60 -1.76 -4.53 -2.56
C TRP A 60 -2.11 -3.19 -3.20
N GLN A 61 -1.40 -2.86 -4.26
CA GLN A 61 -1.63 -1.62 -5.00
C GLN A 61 -1.83 -1.93 -6.47
N LYS A 62 -2.75 -1.22 -7.09
CA LYS A 62 -2.97 -1.35 -8.53
C LYS A 62 -2.87 0.04 -9.13
N TRP A 63 -1.99 0.20 -10.09
CA TRP A 63 -1.71 1.47 -10.76
C TRP A 63 -2.01 1.35 -12.24
N ASN A 64 -2.36 2.46 -12.89
CA ASN A 64 -2.62 2.42 -14.32
C ASN A 64 -1.32 2.30 -15.13
N SER A 65 -0.16 2.58 -14.51
CA SER A 65 1.13 2.37 -15.17
C SER A 65 2.23 2.27 -14.12
N LYS A 66 3.32 1.63 -14.51
CA LYS A 66 4.50 1.55 -13.66
C LYS A 66 5.07 2.93 -13.38
N GLN A 67 5.01 3.81 -14.37
CA GLN A 67 5.54 5.16 -14.26
C GLN A 67 4.83 5.95 -13.17
N ASN A 68 3.53 5.83 -13.08
CA ASN A 68 2.78 6.54 -12.03
C ASN A 68 3.12 6.01 -10.64
N HIS A 69 3.32 4.70 -10.52
CA HIS A 69 3.74 4.13 -9.25
C HIS A 69 5.13 4.65 -8.85
N GLU A 70 6.06 4.70 -9.81
CA GLU A 70 7.40 5.19 -9.52
C GLU A 70 7.39 6.66 -9.12
N SER A 71 6.54 7.45 -9.76
CA SER A 71 6.39 8.85 -9.41
C SER A 71 5.89 9.01 -7.98
N TYR A 72 4.92 8.19 -7.59
CA TYR A 72 4.40 8.19 -6.24
C TYR A 72 5.49 7.86 -5.22
N VAL A 73 6.28 6.83 -5.48
CA VAL A 73 7.33 6.39 -4.57
C VAL A 73 8.35 7.50 -4.35
N LYS A 74 8.67 8.25 -5.41
CA LYS A 74 9.62 9.35 -5.30
C LYS A 74 9.12 10.49 -4.43
N HIS A 75 7.81 10.70 -4.38
CA HIS A 75 7.23 11.81 -3.63
C HIS A 75 6.76 11.42 -2.25
N ARG A 76 6.74 10.14 -1.95
CA ARG A 76 6.31 9.63 -0.69
C ARG A 76 7.47 9.09 0.12
#